data_ce74b897c56fca01eb960ab1c60e4e7c
#
_entry.id   ce74b897c56fca01eb960ab1c60e4e7c
#
_cell.length_a   1.000
_cell.length_b   1.000
_cell.length_c   1.000
_cell.angle_alpha   90.00
_cell.angle_beta   90.00
_cell.angle_gamma   90.00
#
_symmetry.space_group_name_H-M   'P 1'
#
loop_
_entity.id
_entity.type
_entity.pdbx_description
1 polymer ?
#
loop_
_entity_poly.entity_id
_entity_poly.type
_entity_poly.pdbx_seq_one_letter_code
_entity_poly.pdbx_strand_id
1 'polypeptide(L)'
;MRTLSEKEQKMSDWDKNLRFYSADYSDRQVIDIAQKAIDFAYENFKEQETVHEGFLYRYESEIENVALGIESHLQKNITHKKSLSIKQFVLETINTEKYGRGRSGFIFLSYILKIDKELKEIATERKDFWKTPRIQFQLLYALYRRKIKGFTKEAEQLIKDNPKETELKKYANKYIEQELKL
;
A
#
# COMPACT_ATOMS: atom_id res chain seq x y z
N MET A 1 1.23 32.98 22.93
CA MET A 1 1.58 31.91 21.98
C MET A 1 1.47 30.60 22.74
N ARG A 2 0.59 29.65 22.32
CA ARG A 2 0.47 28.36 23.01
C ARG A 2 1.66 27.50 22.60
N THR A 3 2.42 27.03 23.57
CA THR A 3 3.49 26.05 23.34
C THR A 3 2.84 24.68 23.06
N LEU A 4 3.18 24.04 21.93
CA LEU A 4 2.71 22.69 21.62
C LEU A 4 3.24 21.70 22.67
N SER A 5 2.43 20.74 23.07
CA SER A 5 2.91 19.62 23.87
C SER A 5 3.95 18.82 23.07
N GLU A 6 4.81 18.06 23.76
CA GLU A 6 5.83 17.22 23.10
C GLU A 6 5.23 16.26 22.07
N LYS A 7 4.01 15.75 22.33
CA LYS A 7 3.25 14.89 21.41
C LYS A 7 2.76 15.68 20.18
N GLU A 8 2.26 16.90 20.37
CA GLU A 8 1.82 17.76 19.26
C GLU A 8 3.01 18.21 18.41
N GLN A 9 4.18 18.44 19.02
CA GLN A 9 5.41 18.77 18.30
C GLN A 9 5.90 17.59 17.46
N LYS A 10 5.91 16.36 18.00
CA LYS A 10 6.27 15.14 17.26
C LYS A 10 5.31 14.89 16.11
N MET A 11 4.01 15.13 16.28
CA MET A 11 3.01 15.03 15.20
C MET A 11 3.23 16.08 14.11
N SER A 12 3.56 17.33 14.48
CA SER A 12 3.86 18.40 13.51
C SER A 12 5.11 18.08 12.69
N ASP A 13 6.14 17.52 13.31
CA ASP A 13 7.36 17.11 12.63
C ASP A 13 7.12 15.89 11.74
N TRP A 14 6.21 14.99 12.13
CA TRP A 14 5.80 13.85 11.33
C TRP A 14 5.03 14.27 10.08
N ASP A 15 4.04 15.17 10.18
CA ASP A 15 3.32 15.74 9.03
C ASP A 15 4.26 16.43 8.03
N LYS A 16 5.30 17.11 8.52
CA LYS A 16 6.31 17.74 7.66
C LYS A 16 7.18 16.70 6.95
N ASN A 17 7.52 15.61 7.64
CA ASN A 17 8.35 14.54 7.09
C ASN A 17 7.62 13.68 6.07
N LEU A 18 6.30 13.52 6.16
CA LEU A 18 5.49 12.86 5.13
C LEU A 18 5.45 13.62 3.80
N ARG A 19 5.76 14.91 3.80
CA ARG A 19 5.81 15.72 2.57
C ARG A 19 7.15 15.56 1.84
N PHE A 20 7.51 14.33 1.49
CA PHE A 20 8.71 14.02 0.67
C PHE A 20 8.72 14.68 -0.70
N TYR A 21 7.61 15.30 -1.08
CA TYR A 21 7.36 15.73 -2.45
C TYR A 21 8.25 16.84 -2.94
N SER A 22 8.89 17.58 -2.05
CA SER A 22 9.62 18.81 -2.40
C SER A 22 11.14 18.70 -2.31
N ALA A 23 11.70 17.64 -1.73
CA ALA A 23 13.14 17.51 -1.54
C ALA A 23 13.75 16.43 -2.43
N ASP A 24 14.98 16.64 -2.88
CA ASP A 24 15.77 15.67 -3.61
C ASP A 24 16.43 14.68 -2.65
N TYR A 25 15.61 13.77 -2.10
CA TYR A 25 16.08 12.69 -1.25
C TYR A 25 16.64 11.55 -2.07
N SER A 26 17.73 10.95 -1.58
CA SER A 26 18.20 9.64 -2.05
C SER A 26 17.20 8.54 -1.65
N ASP A 27 17.23 7.40 -2.35
CA ASP A 27 16.39 6.23 -2.01
C ASP A 27 16.57 5.80 -0.56
N ARG A 28 17.79 5.84 -0.03
CA ARG A 28 18.09 5.50 1.36
C ARG A 28 17.40 6.46 2.35
N GLN A 29 17.49 7.76 2.09
CA GLN A 29 16.82 8.75 2.93
C GLN A 29 15.31 8.57 2.92
N VAL A 30 14.70 8.27 1.75
CA VAL A 30 13.27 8.00 1.64
C VAL A 30 12.88 6.76 2.46
N ILE A 31 13.67 5.69 2.39
CA ILE A 31 13.43 4.46 3.19
C ILE A 31 13.54 4.77 4.68
N ASP A 32 14.58 5.47 5.12
CA ASP A 32 14.79 5.82 6.53
C ASP A 32 13.64 6.67 7.09
N ILE A 33 13.15 7.63 6.29
CA ILE A 33 12.01 8.47 6.68
C ILE A 33 10.72 7.65 6.70
N ALA A 34 10.48 6.82 5.67
CA ALA A 34 9.32 5.95 5.58
C ALA A 34 9.25 4.98 6.75
N GLN A 35 10.35 4.31 7.09
CA GLN A 35 10.39 3.39 8.22
C GLN A 35 10.07 4.09 9.55
N LYS A 36 10.67 5.26 9.81
CA LYS A 36 10.37 6.05 11.01
C LYS A 36 8.91 6.48 11.07
N ALA A 37 8.32 6.86 9.93
CA ALA A 37 6.92 7.24 9.86
C ALA A 37 5.98 6.06 10.13
N ILE A 38 6.28 4.88 9.59
CA ILE A 38 5.54 3.62 9.83
C ILE A 38 5.62 3.26 11.31
N ASP A 39 6.81 3.23 11.89
CA ASP A 39 6.99 2.88 13.30
C ASP A 39 6.27 3.87 14.21
N PHE A 40 6.39 5.17 13.93
CA PHE A 40 5.67 6.20 14.67
C PHE A 40 4.14 6.00 14.58
N ALA A 41 3.61 5.76 13.38
CA ALA A 41 2.18 5.54 13.18
C ALA A 41 1.69 4.33 13.98
N TYR A 42 2.40 3.21 13.89
CA TYR A 42 2.06 2.00 14.63
C TYR A 42 2.10 2.20 16.13
N GLU A 43 3.17 2.75 16.68
CA GLU A 43 3.35 2.93 18.12
C GLU A 43 2.34 3.90 18.74
N ASN A 44 1.96 4.95 18.01
CA ASN A 44 1.10 6.00 18.57
C ASN A 44 -0.38 5.86 18.23
N PHE A 45 -0.75 5.11 17.19
CA PHE A 45 -2.13 5.05 16.68
C PHE A 45 -2.70 3.63 16.56
N LYS A 46 -2.00 2.58 16.98
CA LYS A 46 -2.45 1.18 16.86
C LYS A 46 -3.74 0.85 17.61
N GLU A 47 -4.07 1.61 18.64
CA GLU A 47 -5.29 1.45 19.43
C GLU A 47 -6.36 2.48 19.10
N GLN A 48 -6.09 3.38 18.15
CA GLN A 48 -7.05 4.40 17.74
C GLN A 48 -7.86 3.91 16.56
N GLU A 49 -9.16 3.71 16.78
CA GLU A 49 -10.11 3.47 15.69
C GLU A 49 -10.17 4.67 14.75
N THR A 50 -10.48 4.41 13.49
CA THR A 50 -10.63 5.43 12.47
C THR A 50 -11.99 5.38 11.82
N VAL A 51 -12.46 6.54 11.33
CA VAL A 51 -13.65 6.65 10.47
C VAL A 51 -13.31 6.53 8.98
N HIS A 52 -12.04 6.36 8.63
CA HIS A 52 -11.62 6.20 7.24
C HIS A 52 -12.09 4.88 6.67
N GLU A 53 -12.81 4.94 5.56
CA GLU A 53 -13.38 3.79 4.89
C GLU A 53 -12.30 2.76 4.50
N GLY A 54 -12.53 1.51 4.84
CA GLY A 54 -11.63 0.40 4.54
C GLY A 54 -10.48 0.19 5.51
N PHE A 55 -10.32 1.02 6.53
CA PHE A 55 -9.39 0.83 7.64
C PHE A 55 -10.13 0.58 8.95
N LEU A 56 -9.47 -0.13 9.89
CA LEU A 56 -10.00 -0.34 11.24
C LEU A 56 -9.37 0.65 12.23
N TYR A 57 -8.08 0.87 12.08
CA TYR A 57 -7.28 1.70 12.99
C TYR A 57 -6.59 2.82 12.24
N ARG A 58 -6.37 3.92 12.94
CA ARG A 58 -5.72 5.11 12.38
C ARG A 58 -4.32 4.80 11.83
N TYR A 59 -3.53 3.96 12.51
CA TYR A 59 -2.19 3.61 12.03
C TYR A 59 -2.19 2.98 10.64
N GLU A 60 -3.23 2.22 10.28
CA GLU A 60 -3.33 1.60 8.97
C GLU A 60 -3.43 2.66 7.85
N SER A 61 -4.29 3.67 8.07
CA SER A 61 -4.43 4.80 7.14
C SER A 61 -3.13 5.60 7.02
N GLU A 62 -2.44 5.83 8.16
CA GLU A 62 -1.19 6.57 8.17
C GLU A 62 -0.06 5.81 7.46
N ILE A 63 0.00 4.49 7.62
CA ILE A 63 0.97 3.64 6.88
C ILE A 63 0.68 3.67 5.38
N GLU A 64 -0.60 3.64 4.95
CA GLU A 64 -0.93 3.79 3.53
C GLU A 64 -0.47 5.16 3.00
N ASN A 65 -0.61 6.24 3.78
CA ASN A 65 -0.12 7.57 3.41
C ASN A 65 1.41 7.61 3.19
N VAL A 66 2.17 6.82 3.93
CA VAL A 66 3.63 6.67 3.69
C VAL A 66 3.90 6.12 2.29
N ALA A 67 3.10 5.16 1.84
CA ALA A 67 3.24 4.64 0.47
C ALA A 67 2.99 5.71 -0.60
N LEU A 68 2.05 6.65 -0.38
CA LEU A 68 1.85 7.80 -1.29
C LEU A 68 3.07 8.73 -1.35
N GLY A 69 3.77 8.90 -0.23
CA GLY A 69 5.05 9.63 -0.20
C GLY A 69 6.12 8.96 -1.04
N ILE A 70 6.27 7.64 -0.92
CA ILE A 70 7.20 6.86 -1.75
C ILE A 70 6.80 6.93 -3.23
N GLU A 71 5.50 6.82 -3.55
CA GLU A 71 5.01 6.99 -4.92
C GLU A 71 5.45 8.31 -5.53
N SER A 72 5.28 9.40 -4.79
CA SER A 72 5.69 10.74 -5.22
C SER A 72 7.19 10.82 -5.51
N HIS A 73 8.03 10.19 -4.71
CA HIS A 73 9.47 10.07 -4.96
C HIS A 73 9.76 9.29 -6.25
N LEU A 74 9.08 8.14 -6.45
CA LEU A 74 9.25 7.32 -7.65
C LEU A 74 8.80 8.02 -8.94
N GLN A 75 7.90 8.98 -8.84
CA GLN A 75 7.44 9.76 -10.01
C GLN A 75 8.43 10.84 -10.44
N LYS A 76 9.27 11.35 -9.54
CA LYS A 76 10.25 12.39 -9.85
C LYS A 76 11.33 11.94 -10.81
N ASN A 77 11.80 10.70 -10.68
CA ASN A 77 12.84 10.16 -11.54
C ASN A 77 12.62 8.67 -11.82
N ILE A 78 12.63 8.31 -13.11
CA ILE A 78 12.42 6.92 -13.54
C ILE A 78 13.49 5.95 -13.00
N THR A 79 14.68 6.43 -12.64
CA THR A 79 15.75 5.62 -12.05
C THR A 79 15.36 5.07 -10.69
N HIS A 80 14.57 5.80 -9.89
CA HIS A 80 14.09 5.34 -8.58
C HIS A 80 13.21 4.10 -8.69
N LYS A 81 12.47 3.91 -9.80
CA LYS A 81 11.68 2.70 -10.06
C LYS A 81 12.51 1.43 -10.26
N LYS A 82 13.82 1.57 -10.49
CA LYS A 82 14.76 0.46 -10.61
C LYS A 82 15.50 0.17 -9.30
N SER A 83 15.32 0.98 -8.26
CA SER A 83 15.97 0.85 -6.96
C SER A 83 15.65 -0.50 -6.31
N LEU A 84 16.69 -1.31 -6.09
CA LEU A 84 16.54 -2.59 -5.41
C LEU A 84 16.20 -2.40 -3.92
N SER A 85 16.76 -1.37 -3.29
CA SER A 85 16.50 -1.07 -1.88
C SER A 85 15.04 -0.67 -1.64
N ILE A 86 14.45 0.17 -2.51
CA ILE A 86 13.03 0.52 -2.41
C ILE A 86 12.15 -0.72 -2.66
N LYS A 87 12.48 -1.55 -3.65
CA LYS A 87 11.73 -2.79 -3.91
C LYS A 87 11.76 -3.72 -2.71
N GLN A 88 12.91 -3.92 -2.10
CA GLN A 88 13.06 -4.73 -0.91
C GLN A 88 12.26 -4.17 0.27
N PHE A 89 12.36 -2.88 0.54
CA PHE A 89 11.60 -2.21 1.59
C PHE A 89 10.08 -2.37 1.40
N VAL A 90 9.59 -2.21 0.17
CA VAL A 90 8.18 -2.40 -0.16
C VAL A 90 7.74 -3.84 0.11
N LEU A 91 8.53 -4.84 -0.31
CA LEU A 91 8.22 -6.26 -0.07
C LEU A 91 8.25 -6.63 1.43
N GLU A 92 9.23 -6.13 2.18
CA GLU A 92 9.31 -6.32 3.63
C GLU A 92 8.09 -5.73 4.33
N THR A 93 7.66 -4.53 3.93
CA THR A 93 6.47 -3.87 4.49
C THR A 93 5.19 -4.64 4.17
N ILE A 94 5.02 -5.14 2.94
CA ILE A 94 3.88 -5.98 2.54
C ILE A 94 3.81 -7.24 3.42
N ASN A 95 4.94 -7.86 3.75
CA ASN A 95 5.00 -9.08 4.53
C ASN A 95 4.92 -8.86 6.05
N THR A 96 4.97 -7.63 6.52
CA THR A 96 4.90 -7.30 7.95
C THR A 96 3.45 -7.23 8.43
N GLU A 97 2.97 -8.32 9.03
CA GLU A 97 1.54 -8.49 9.42
C GLU A 97 1.00 -7.43 10.36
N LYS A 98 1.83 -6.95 11.31
CA LYS A 98 1.42 -5.92 12.28
C LYS A 98 0.94 -4.61 11.64
N TYR A 99 1.25 -4.37 10.37
CA TYR A 99 0.84 -3.16 9.66
C TYR A 99 -0.59 -3.24 9.09
N GLY A 100 -1.29 -4.34 9.30
CA GLY A 100 -2.71 -4.50 9.00
C GLY A 100 -3.05 -4.13 7.54
N ARG A 101 -4.11 -3.36 7.37
CA ARG A 101 -4.60 -2.90 6.07
C ARG A 101 -3.75 -1.77 5.45
N GLY A 102 -2.89 -1.12 6.24
CA GLY A 102 -1.95 -0.13 5.73
C GLY A 102 -0.98 -0.66 4.67
N ARG A 103 -0.79 -1.98 4.62
CA ARG A 103 -0.02 -2.67 3.58
C ARG A 103 -0.60 -2.49 2.16
N SER A 104 -1.87 -2.10 2.05
CA SER A 104 -2.54 -1.90 0.75
C SER A 104 -1.82 -0.90 -0.15
N GLY A 105 -1.32 0.21 0.40
CA GLY A 105 -0.55 1.18 -0.36
C GLY A 105 0.77 0.62 -0.91
N PHE A 106 1.42 -0.28 -0.17
CA PHE A 106 2.65 -0.94 -0.59
C PHE A 106 2.39 -1.99 -1.68
N ILE A 107 1.24 -2.66 -1.66
CA ILE A 107 0.80 -3.52 -2.76
C ILE A 107 0.59 -2.68 -4.03
N PHE A 108 0.01 -1.49 -3.92
CA PHE A 108 -0.08 -0.56 -5.05
C PHE A 108 1.31 -0.15 -5.58
N LEU A 109 2.29 0.13 -4.69
CA LEU A 109 3.66 0.42 -5.10
C LEU A 109 4.32 -0.74 -5.86
N SER A 110 3.97 -1.99 -5.56
CA SER A 110 4.49 -3.16 -6.29
C SER A 110 4.16 -3.11 -7.78
N TYR A 111 2.98 -2.60 -8.12
CA TYR A 111 2.60 -2.34 -9.52
C TYR A 111 3.50 -1.28 -10.19
N ILE A 112 3.81 -0.18 -9.50
CA ILE A 112 4.66 0.92 -10.02
C ILE A 112 6.10 0.42 -10.20
N LEU A 113 6.60 -0.35 -9.25
CA LEU A 113 7.96 -0.89 -9.23
C LEU A 113 8.17 -2.08 -10.18
N LYS A 114 7.08 -2.61 -10.77
CA LYS A 114 7.08 -3.72 -11.71
C LYS A 114 7.74 -4.98 -11.13
N ILE A 115 7.41 -5.33 -9.90
CA ILE A 115 7.88 -6.56 -9.21
C ILE A 115 6.87 -7.68 -9.42
N ASP A 116 6.69 -8.09 -10.68
CA ASP A 116 5.60 -8.96 -11.13
C ASP A 116 5.69 -10.39 -10.57
N LYS A 117 6.93 -10.91 -10.43
CA LYS A 117 7.16 -12.25 -9.89
C LYS A 117 6.74 -12.30 -8.43
N GLU A 118 7.23 -11.40 -7.63
CA GLU A 118 6.96 -11.31 -6.20
C GLU A 118 5.48 -11.01 -5.94
N LEU A 119 4.85 -10.15 -6.75
CA LEU A 119 3.42 -9.87 -6.67
C LEU A 119 2.58 -11.13 -6.96
N LYS A 120 2.99 -11.95 -7.94
CA LYS A 120 2.34 -13.23 -8.22
C LYS A 120 2.52 -14.23 -7.07
N GLU A 121 3.70 -14.32 -6.49
CA GLU A 121 3.99 -15.15 -5.32
C GLU A 121 3.11 -14.73 -4.12
N ILE A 122 3.06 -13.43 -3.80
CA ILE A 122 2.19 -12.88 -2.76
C ILE A 122 0.72 -13.26 -3.01
N ALA A 123 0.21 -13.05 -4.22
CA ALA A 123 -1.17 -13.38 -4.57
C ALA A 123 -1.48 -14.87 -4.44
N THR A 124 -0.49 -15.73 -4.65
CA THR A 124 -0.63 -17.19 -4.55
C THR A 124 -0.58 -17.67 -3.10
N GLU A 125 0.34 -17.15 -2.31
CA GLU A 125 0.65 -17.63 -0.96
C GLU A 125 -0.23 -16.97 0.12
N ARG A 126 -0.50 -15.67 0.00
CA ARG A 126 -1.22 -14.87 0.98
C ARG A 126 -2.73 -14.89 0.71
N LYS A 127 -3.37 -16.02 1.03
CA LYS A 127 -4.83 -16.20 0.87
C LYS A 127 -5.66 -15.24 1.74
N ASP A 128 -5.08 -14.76 2.84
CA ASP A 128 -5.66 -13.73 3.70
C ASP A 128 -5.84 -12.39 2.96
N PHE A 129 -4.97 -12.06 2.00
CA PHE A 129 -5.05 -10.82 1.23
C PHE A 129 -6.31 -10.73 0.36
N TRP A 130 -6.80 -11.87 -0.14
CA TRP A 130 -8.04 -11.93 -0.91
C TRP A 130 -9.31 -11.75 -0.08
N LYS A 131 -9.19 -11.78 1.26
CA LYS A 131 -10.30 -11.64 2.21
C LYS A 131 -10.22 -10.35 3.02
N THR A 132 -9.10 -9.64 2.97
CA THR A 132 -8.87 -8.43 3.74
C THR A 132 -9.32 -7.21 2.93
N PRO A 133 -10.37 -6.49 3.37
CA PRO A 133 -10.79 -5.24 2.73
C PRO A 133 -9.61 -4.29 2.49
N ARG A 134 -9.67 -3.46 1.49
CA ARG A 134 -8.59 -2.58 1.02
C ARG A 134 -7.43 -3.33 0.37
N ILE A 135 -6.85 -4.35 1.03
CA ILE A 135 -5.78 -5.18 0.47
C ILE A 135 -6.27 -5.93 -0.77
N GLN A 136 -7.41 -6.60 -0.70
CA GLN A 136 -7.99 -7.35 -1.83
C GLN A 136 -8.19 -6.48 -3.08
N PHE A 137 -8.62 -5.22 -2.88
CA PHE A 137 -8.80 -4.29 -3.99
C PHE A 137 -7.46 -3.92 -4.63
N GLN A 138 -6.48 -3.53 -3.83
CA GLN A 138 -5.17 -3.13 -4.35
C GLN A 138 -4.42 -4.30 -5.01
N LEU A 139 -4.56 -5.51 -4.44
CA LEU A 139 -3.98 -6.72 -5.04
C LEU A 139 -4.58 -6.99 -6.40
N LEU A 140 -5.91 -7.05 -6.50
CA LEU A 140 -6.61 -7.27 -7.77
C LEU A 140 -6.26 -6.19 -8.80
N TYR A 141 -6.24 -4.92 -8.37
CA TYR A 141 -5.88 -3.80 -9.23
C TYR A 141 -4.46 -3.93 -9.78
N ALA A 142 -3.49 -4.27 -8.92
CA ALA A 142 -2.11 -4.45 -9.31
C ALA A 142 -1.93 -5.62 -10.29
N LEU A 143 -2.57 -6.76 -10.05
CA LEU A 143 -2.56 -7.92 -10.95
C LEU A 143 -3.16 -7.57 -12.32
N TYR A 144 -4.31 -6.89 -12.34
CA TYR A 144 -4.95 -6.41 -13.56
C TYR A 144 -4.03 -5.49 -14.37
N ARG A 145 -3.47 -4.46 -13.72
CA ARG A 145 -2.62 -3.46 -14.38
C ARG A 145 -1.30 -4.05 -14.88
N ARG A 146 -0.77 -5.07 -14.20
CA ARG A 146 0.45 -5.78 -14.59
C ARG A 146 0.20 -6.95 -15.55
N LYS A 147 -1.07 -7.26 -15.87
CA LYS A 147 -1.48 -8.40 -16.71
C LYS A 147 -0.98 -9.73 -16.16
N ILE A 148 -0.91 -9.87 -14.83
CA ILE A 148 -0.52 -11.10 -14.15
C ILE A 148 -1.72 -12.03 -14.10
N LYS A 149 -1.58 -13.24 -14.64
CA LYS A 149 -2.67 -14.20 -14.84
C LYS A 149 -2.72 -15.28 -13.75
N GLY A 150 -3.86 -15.97 -13.68
CA GLY A 150 -4.06 -17.17 -12.88
C GLY A 150 -4.95 -17.00 -11.65
N PHE A 151 -5.69 -15.88 -11.55
CA PHE A 151 -6.50 -15.55 -10.37
C PHE A 151 -7.98 -15.28 -10.70
N THR A 152 -8.48 -15.86 -11.80
CA THR A 152 -9.90 -15.71 -12.19
C THR A 152 -10.86 -16.18 -11.10
N LYS A 153 -10.56 -17.32 -10.44
CA LYS A 153 -11.40 -17.86 -9.37
C LYS A 153 -11.48 -16.92 -8.16
N GLU A 154 -10.36 -16.34 -7.78
CA GLU A 154 -10.28 -15.34 -6.71
C GLU A 154 -11.06 -14.08 -7.08
N ALA A 155 -10.94 -13.60 -8.32
CA ALA A 155 -11.70 -12.44 -8.81
C ALA A 155 -13.22 -12.71 -8.82
N GLU A 156 -13.68 -13.88 -9.26
CA GLU A 156 -15.08 -14.31 -9.21
C GLU A 156 -15.59 -14.39 -7.76
N GLN A 157 -14.77 -14.91 -6.85
CA GLN A 157 -15.12 -14.99 -5.43
C GLN A 157 -15.27 -13.59 -4.82
N LEU A 158 -14.37 -12.64 -5.16
CA LEU A 158 -14.49 -11.25 -4.70
C LEU A 158 -15.82 -10.60 -5.11
N ILE A 159 -16.32 -10.87 -6.32
CA ILE A 159 -17.63 -10.35 -6.78
C ILE A 159 -18.75 -10.90 -5.91
N LYS A 160 -18.70 -12.18 -5.54
CA LYS A 160 -19.72 -12.84 -4.71
C LYS A 160 -19.72 -12.33 -3.27
N ASP A 161 -18.52 -12.19 -2.71
CA ASP A 161 -18.34 -11.82 -1.29
C ASP A 161 -18.61 -10.33 -1.04
N ASN A 162 -18.46 -9.48 -2.07
CA ASN A 162 -18.59 -8.03 -1.97
C ASN A 162 -19.69 -7.48 -2.90
N PRO A 163 -20.98 -7.86 -2.71
CA PRO A 163 -22.06 -7.54 -3.65
C PRO A 163 -22.33 -6.04 -3.79
N LYS A 164 -21.93 -5.23 -2.82
CA LYS A 164 -22.16 -3.77 -2.79
C LYS A 164 -20.94 -2.95 -3.28
N GLU A 165 -19.77 -3.56 -3.38
CA GLU A 165 -18.51 -2.90 -3.74
C GLU A 165 -18.38 -2.70 -5.27
N THR A 166 -18.93 -1.60 -5.78
CA THR A 166 -19.03 -1.34 -7.23
C THR A 166 -17.67 -1.26 -7.93
N GLU A 167 -16.69 -0.57 -7.35
CA GLU A 167 -15.35 -0.44 -7.94
C GLU A 167 -14.59 -1.79 -7.91
N LEU A 168 -14.68 -2.54 -6.81
CA LEU A 168 -14.08 -3.87 -6.72
C LEU A 168 -14.63 -4.79 -7.81
N LYS A 169 -15.96 -4.84 -7.98
CA LYS A 169 -16.61 -5.61 -9.04
C LYS A 169 -16.18 -5.18 -10.43
N LYS A 170 -16.11 -3.90 -10.68
CA LYS A 170 -15.66 -3.34 -11.95
C LYS A 170 -14.26 -3.84 -12.32
N TYR A 171 -13.31 -3.81 -11.37
CA TYR A 171 -11.94 -4.29 -11.62
C TYR A 171 -11.87 -5.82 -11.69
N ALA A 172 -12.68 -6.55 -10.92
CA ALA A 172 -12.75 -8.00 -11.01
C ALA A 172 -13.26 -8.45 -12.38
N ASN A 173 -14.33 -7.84 -12.90
CA ASN A 173 -14.82 -8.13 -14.24
C ASN A 173 -13.78 -7.82 -15.32
N LYS A 174 -13.11 -6.66 -15.23
CA LYS A 174 -12.03 -6.31 -16.18
C LYS A 174 -10.86 -7.31 -16.14
N TYR A 175 -10.51 -7.80 -14.95
CA TYR A 175 -9.48 -8.80 -14.77
C TYR A 175 -9.88 -10.13 -15.46
N ILE A 176 -11.10 -10.61 -15.19
CA ILE A 176 -11.65 -11.84 -15.79
C ILE A 176 -11.68 -11.72 -17.32
N GLU A 177 -12.24 -10.60 -17.84
CA GLU A 177 -12.26 -10.33 -19.28
C GLU A 177 -10.86 -10.32 -19.92
N GLN A 178 -9.88 -9.78 -19.21
CA GLN A 178 -8.49 -9.75 -19.68
C GLN A 178 -7.88 -11.14 -19.73
N GLU A 179 -8.21 -12.05 -18.81
CA GLU A 179 -7.75 -13.44 -18.86
C GLU A 179 -8.39 -14.24 -20.01
N LEU A 180 -9.66 -13.98 -20.32
CA LEU A 180 -10.41 -14.68 -21.35
C LEU A 180 -10.05 -14.24 -22.78
N LYS A 181 -9.52 -13.04 -22.99
CA LYS A 181 -9.18 -12.48 -24.29
C LYS A 181 -7.80 -12.88 -24.83
N LEU A 182 -7.08 -13.71 -24.11
CA LEU A 182 -5.71 -14.13 -24.44
C LEU A 182 -5.56 -15.63 -24.45
#